data_874326c17822f30f16e27128a9bdb353
#
_entry.id   874326c17822f30f16e27128a9bdb353
#
_cell.length_a   1.000
_cell.length_b   1.000
_cell.length_c   1.000
_cell.angle_alpha   90.00
_cell.angle_beta   90.00
_cell.angle_gamma   90.00
#
_symmetry.space_group_name_H-M   'P 1'
#
loop_
_entity.id
_entity.type
_entity.pdbx_description
1 polymer ?
#
loop_
_entity_poly.entity_id
_entity_poly.type
_entity_poly.pdbx_seq_one_letter_code
_entity_poly.pdbx_strand_id
1 'polypeptide(L)'
;MLDAWRSCCVNIPQRWILALMGFLGLFNAYAMRACLSITITEMVVPIEHSNEPSDYTCESTENITSSGNSTIGSGGKGSYEWSEYTQGIILSSFYWGYVVTHLPGGMMAEKFGGKYTLGIGILLTAVFTLLTPNAVAWGDSTALIVLRLLMGLGEGTTYPAVNVMLAQWTPPEERSKTGSFVYAGAPLGTVYATTVSGLILQYSSIGWPAVFYFFGSVNVLWFLVWVVLCYNNPREHPFISESEVKYLNERLSDHTHQKPPPVPWRHILTSKPLWALIIALIGHNWAFLTIVSDLPKYMSSVLKFSIQNNGYLSSLAYLCMWLGSLVTSWIADWLIAKGHMSMTGVRKVGTTIALIGPALFIVGASYAGCDRVMVVVMFTMGMALMGTALPGIMVNVLDLSPNYAGTLMALTNGISALTGIVTPYIVGVLTPHQTITEWRSIFWIVFGVSIATNVVFLLYGSGEVEYWNDPEFVKEERRRRKNKNVEEIET
;
A
#
# COMPACT_ATOMS: atom_id res chain seq x y z
N MET A 1 16.30 -6.10 -35.40
CA MET A 1 15.48 -6.18 -34.17
C MET A 1 14.86 -4.82 -33.80
N LEU A 2 15.61 -3.72 -33.83
CA LEU A 2 15.11 -2.36 -33.57
C LEU A 2 14.05 -1.88 -34.59
N ASP A 3 14.18 -2.24 -35.87
CA ASP A 3 13.24 -1.82 -36.91
C ASP A 3 11.91 -2.62 -36.86
N ALA A 4 11.94 -3.88 -36.46
CA ALA A 4 10.72 -4.67 -36.21
C ALA A 4 9.97 -4.16 -34.97
N TRP A 5 10.70 -3.68 -33.97
CA TRP A 5 10.13 -3.01 -32.80
C TRP A 5 9.51 -1.66 -33.16
N ARG A 6 10.17 -0.86 -34.01
CA ARG A 6 9.60 0.38 -34.54
C ARG A 6 8.26 0.17 -35.21
N SER A 7 8.12 -0.85 -36.04
CA SER A 7 6.90 -1.13 -36.78
C SER A 7 5.73 -1.60 -35.89
N CYS A 8 6.01 -2.29 -34.78
CA CYS A 8 4.99 -2.80 -33.87
C CYS A 8 4.55 -1.75 -32.82
N CYS A 9 5.48 -0.95 -32.30
CA CYS A 9 5.22 -0.01 -31.21
C CYS A 9 4.64 1.34 -31.68
N VAL A 10 4.77 1.71 -32.95
CA VAL A 10 4.19 2.94 -33.51
C VAL A 10 2.66 2.94 -33.47
N ASN A 11 2.04 1.76 -33.46
CA ASN A 11 0.58 1.64 -33.41
C ASN A 11 -0.03 1.70 -32.01
N ILE A 12 0.79 1.59 -30.93
CA ILE A 12 0.31 1.66 -29.55
C ILE A 12 0.72 3.01 -28.98
N PRO A 13 -0.23 3.84 -28.51
CA PRO A 13 0.13 5.11 -27.86
C PRO A 13 1.08 4.89 -26.68
N GLN A 14 2.18 5.62 -26.65
CA GLN A 14 3.26 5.43 -25.64
C GLN A 14 2.79 5.76 -24.22
N ARG A 15 1.76 6.59 -24.07
CA ARG A 15 1.13 6.85 -22.77
C ARG A 15 0.53 5.60 -22.13
N TRP A 16 0.03 4.65 -22.94
CA TRP A 16 -0.50 3.37 -22.42
C TRP A 16 0.61 2.39 -22.03
N ILE A 17 1.74 2.43 -22.75
CA ILE A 17 2.93 1.65 -22.37
C ILE A 17 3.47 2.16 -21.04
N LEU A 18 3.54 3.48 -20.85
CA LEU A 18 3.91 4.07 -19.57
C LEU A 18 2.93 3.68 -18.44
N ALA A 19 1.63 3.72 -18.72
CA ALA A 19 0.61 3.32 -17.75
C ALA A 19 0.76 1.84 -17.34
N LEU A 20 1.00 0.95 -18.32
CA LEU A 20 1.26 -0.48 -18.06
C LEU A 20 2.54 -0.68 -17.24
N MET A 21 3.62 0.01 -17.60
CA MET A 21 4.88 -0.08 -16.88
C MET A 21 4.79 0.53 -15.48
N GLY A 22 4.00 1.58 -15.29
CA GLY A 22 3.68 2.14 -13.98
C GLY A 22 2.84 1.18 -13.12
N PHE A 23 1.83 0.54 -13.73
CA PHE A 23 1.06 -0.54 -13.08
C PHE A 23 1.97 -1.67 -12.63
N LEU A 24 2.85 -2.18 -13.52
CA LEU A 24 3.81 -3.24 -13.18
C LEU A 24 4.83 -2.78 -12.15
N GLY A 25 5.20 -1.49 -12.13
CA GLY A 25 6.08 -0.91 -11.11
C GLY A 25 5.46 -0.97 -9.71
N LEU A 26 4.22 -0.51 -9.55
CA LEU A 26 3.49 -0.62 -8.29
C LEU A 26 3.20 -2.07 -7.91
N PHE A 27 2.80 -2.90 -8.87
CA PHE A 27 2.59 -4.33 -8.69
C PHE A 27 3.83 -5.01 -8.09
N ASN A 28 4.99 -4.77 -8.67
CA ASN A 28 6.25 -5.35 -8.24
C ASN A 28 6.74 -4.79 -6.89
N ALA A 29 6.61 -3.48 -6.65
CA ALA A 29 6.96 -2.86 -5.38
C ALA A 29 6.16 -3.49 -4.23
N TYR A 30 4.83 -3.58 -4.38
CA TYR A 30 3.98 -4.21 -3.38
C TYR A 30 4.22 -5.71 -3.24
N ALA A 31 4.60 -6.40 -4.32
CA ALA A 31 4.99 -7.80 -4.25
C ALA A 31 6.24 -8.01 -3.39
N MET A 32 7.30 -7.21 -3.57
CA MET A 32 8.52 -7.27 -2.72
C MET A 32 8.24 -6.91 -1.26
N ARG A 33 7.28 -6.02 -1.02
CA ARG A 33 6.88 -5.62 0.33
C ARG A 33 6.11 -6.72 1.05
N ALA A 34 5.16 -7.37 0.37
CA ALA A 34 4.25 -8.34 0.96
C ALA A 34 4.84 -9.74 1.10
N CYS A 35 5.83 -10.12 0.28
CA CYS A 35 6.39 -11.48 0.31
C CYS A 35 6.97 -11.87 1.67
N LEU A 36 7.54 -10.92 2.43
CA LEU A 36 8.11 -11.21 3.75
C LEU A 36 7.05 -11.62 4.77
N SER A 37 5.82 -11.09 4.72
CA SER A 37 4.79 -11.40 5.71
C SER A 37 4.43 -12.89 5.78
N ILE A 38 4.51 -13.59 4.65
CA ILE A 38 4.36 -15.06 4.60
C ILE A 38 5.71 -15.75 4.83
N THR A 39 6.78 -15.23 4.26
CA THR A 39 8.09 -15.88 4.33
C THR A 39 8.64 -15.93 5.76
N ILE A 40 8.35 -14.92 6.58
CA ILE A 40 8.83 -14.86 7.97
C ILE A 40 8.27 -16.02 8.82
N THR A 41 7.08 -16.53 8.50
CA THR A 41 6.48 -17.68 9.22
C THR A 41 7.25 -18.98 8.98
N GLU A 42 8.03 -19.05 7.90
CA GLU A 42 8.91 -20.19 7.59
C GLU A 42 10.34 -19.99 8.06
N MET A 43 10.76 -18.73 8.25
CA MET A 43 12.10 -18.42 8.72
C MET A 43 12.24 -18.69 10.21
N VAL A 44 11.18 -18.52 10.98
CA VAL A 44 11.18 -18.58 12.45
C VAL A 44 10.77 -19.96 12.94
N VAL A 45 11.46 -20.44 13.98
CA VAL A 45 11.10 -21.68 14.68
C VAL A 45 9.74 -21.50 15.36
N PRO A 46 8.75 -22.37 15.10
CA PRO A 46 7.44 -22.29 15.76
C PRO A 46 7.59 -22.42 17.27
N ILE A 47 6.88 -21.61 18.04
CA ILE A 47 6.85 -21.72 19.50
C ILE A 47 6.06 -22.99 19.86
N GLU A 48 6.75 -24.01 20.38
CA GLU A 48 6.10 -25.22 20.91
C GLU A 48 5.65 -24.94 22.36
N HIS A 49 4.35 -24.84 22.54
CA HIS A 49 3.73 -24.78 23.87
C HIS A 49 3.60 -26.21 24.44
N SER A 50 4.63 -26.69 25.09
CA SER A 50 4.76 -28.08 25.50
C SER A 50 3.97 -28.50 26.73
N ASN A 51 3.16 -27.69 27.41
CA ASN A 51 2.39 -28.11 28.61
C ASN A 51 1.23 -27.17 29.00
N GLU A 52 0.58 -26.46 28.11
CA GLU A 52 -0.54 -25.58 28.47
C GLU A 52 -1.90 -26.13 27.97
N PRO A 53 -3.02 -25.84 28.67
CA PRO A 53 -4.34 -26.37 28.33
C PRO A 53 -4.83 -25.95 26.93
N SER A 54 -5.76 -26.72 26.38
CA SER A 54 -6.33 -26.64 25.01
C SER A 54 -6.89 -25.30 24.51
N ASP A 55 -6.80 -24.22 25.27
CA ASP A 55 -7.29 -22.88 24.91
C ASP A 55 -6.33 -22.03 24.07
N TYR A 56 -5.12 -22.52 23.79
CA TYR A 56 -4.05 -21.67 23.25
C TYR A 56 -3.88 -21.71 21.73
N THR A 57 -4.05 -22.88 21.10
CA THR A 57 -3.95 -23.04 19.63
C THR A 57 -4.87 -24.17 19.14
N CYS A 58 -5.23 -24.12 17.86
CA CYS A 58 -6.07 -25.14 17.25
C CYS A 58 -5.27 -26.39 16.89
N GLU A 59 -5.90 -27.58 16.90
CA GLU A 59 -5.26 -28.84 16.49
C GLU A 59 -4.87 -28.81 15.01
N SER A 60 -3.70 -29.34 14.67
CA SER A 60 -3.27 -29.48 13.27
C SER A 60 -4.05 -30.59 12.57
N THR A 61 -4.47 -30.35 11.33
CA THR A 61 -5.29 -31.30 10.52
C THR A 61 -4.47 -32.50 10.02
N GLU A 62 -3.16 -32.51 10.18
CA GLU A 62 -2.28 -33.55 9.61
C GLU A 62 -2.24 -34.86 10.39
N ASN A 63 -2.87 -34.97 11.57
CA ASN A 63 -2.83 -36.17 12.40
C ASN A 63 -3.84 -37.28 12.03
N ILE A 64 -4.63 -37.16 10.94
CA ILE A 64 -5.66 -38.15 10.61
C ILE A 64 -5.24 -39.17 9.53
N THR A 65 -4.10 -39.01 8.85
CA THR A 65 -3.72 -39.91 7.72
C THR A 65 -2.29 -40.38 7.68
N SER A 66 -1.55 -40.42 8.78
CA SER A 66 -0.19 -41.00 8.77
C SER A 66 -0.06 -42.29 9.59
N SER A 67 -0.77 -43.34 9.15
CA SER A 67 -0.34 -44.76 9.31
C SER A 67 0.20 -45.23 7.96
N GLY A 68 1.32 -44.74 7.55
CA GLY A 68 1.96 -45.11 6.28
C GLY A 68 3.24 -44.34 6.06
N ASN A 69 4.33 -45.04 6.16
CA ASN A 69 5.71 -44.65 5.84
C ASN A 69 5.80 -43.76 4.57
N SER A 70 5.82 -42.44 4.71
CA SER A 70 6.20 -41.56 3.62
C SER A 70 6.97 -40.36 4.18
N THR A 71 8.28 -40.48 4.15
CA THR A 71 9.28 -39.42 4.18
C THR A 71 9.10 -38.47 3.00
N ILE A 72 8.06 -37.64 2.99
CA ILE A 72 7.94 -36.49 2.07
C ILE A 72 7.12 -35.43 2.80
N GLY A 73 7.79 -34.35 3.19
CA GLY A 73 7.17 -33.13 3.74
C GLY A 73 7.75 -32.73 5.08
N SER A 74 9.08 -32.52 5.14
CA SER A 74 9.62 -31.71 6.22
C SER A 74 9.07 -30.31 6.04
N GLY A 75 7.98 -29.97 6.71
CA GLY A 75 7.63 -28.58 6.99
C GLY A 75 8.90 -27.89 7.46
N GLY A 76 9.26 -26.78 6.87
CA GLY A 76 10.51 -26.09 7.11
C GLY A 76 10.76 -25.93 8.60
N LYS A 77 11.79 -26.58 9.11
CA LYS A 77 12.31 -26.26 10.44
C LYS A 77 12.76 -24.83 10.34
N GLY A 78 12.03 -23.90 10.95
CA GLY A 78 12.47 -22.51 11.08
C GLY A 78 13.95 -22.50 11.48
N SER A 79 14.72 -21.60 10.88
CA SER A 79 16.16 -21.55 11.09
C SER A 79 16.55 -20.53 12.15
N TYR A 80 15.62 -19.65 12.54
CA TYR A 80 15.90 -18.51 13.41
C TYR A 80 14.97 -18.49 14.63
N GLU A 81 15.54 -18.23 15.81
CA GLU A 81 14.82 -18.10 17.07
C GLU A 81 14.46 -16.63 17.35
N TRP A 82 13.69 -16.01 16.46
CA TRP A 82 13.27 -14.61 16.64
C TRP A 82 12.01 -14.52 17.47
N SER A 83 12.08 -13.74 18.55
CA SER A 83 10.88 -13.41 19.34
C SER A 83 9.86 -12.65 18.50
N GLU A 84 8.60 -12.68 18.90
CA GLU A 84 7.52 -11.92 18.23
C GLU A 84 7.81 -10.41 18.21
N TYR A 85 8.42 -9.89 19.26
CA TYR A 85 8.93 -8.52 19.30
C TYR A 85 9.94 -8.23 18.19
N THR A 86 10.93 -9.11 17.99
CA THR A 86 11.92 -8.98 16.92
C THR A 86 11.28 -9.04 15.53
N GLN A 87 10.32 -9.94 15.32
CA GLN A 87 9.58 -10.04 14.08
C GLN A 87 8.77 -8.76 13.82
N GLY A 88 8.13 -8.18 14.85
CA GLY A 88 7.43 -6.90 14.76
C GLY A 88 8.36 -5.75 14.35
N ILE A 89 9.57 -5.69 14.91
CA ILE A 89 10.59 -4.70 14.49
C ILE A 89 11.00 -4.91 13.03
N ILE A 90 11.26 -6.15 12.62
CA ILE A 90 11.62 -6.47 11.24
C ILE A 90 10.54 -5.98 10.25
N LEU A 91 9.26 -6.24 10.55
CA LEU A 91 8.14 -5.82 9.71
C LEU A 91 7.96 -4.30 9.70
N SER A 92 8.15 -3.63 10.84
CA SER A 92 8.01 -2.18 10.97
C SER A 92 9.17 -1.40 10.36
N SER A 93 10.39 -1.94 10.36
CA SER A 93 11.61 -1.24 9.94
C SER A 93 11.58 -0.74 8.48
N PHE A 94 10.84 -1.42 7.61
CA PHE A 94 10.57 -0.96 6.25
C PHE A 94 9.90 0.42 6.24
N TYR A 95 8.91 0.63 7.09
CA TYR A 95 8.17 1.90 7.14
C TYR A 95 8.98 3.05 7.71
N TRP A 96 10.04 2.78 8.49
CA TRP A 96 10.94 3.83 8.96
C TRP A 96 11.64 4.52 7.78
N GLY A 97 12.16 3.73 6.83
CA GLY A 97 12.74 4.26 5.60
C GLY A 97 11.71 4.90 4.68
N TYR A 98 10.56 4.25 4.53
CA TYR A 98 9.48 4.69 3.65
C TYR A 98 8.97 6.10 3.99
N VAL A 99 8.69 6.36 5.26
CA VAL A 99 8.20 7.68 5.73
C VAL A 99 9.23 8.78 5.50
N VAL A 100 10.51 8.49 5.77
CA VAL A 100 11.60 9.47 5.61
C VAL A 100 11.74 9.94 4.16
N THR A 101 11.61 9.05 3.18
CA THR A 101 11.81 9.39 1.77
C THR A 101 10.53 9.76 1.03
N HIS A 102 9.36 9.63 1.64
CA HIS A 102 8.10 9.90 0.96
C HIS A 102 7.98 11.36 0.51
N LEU A 103 8.29 12.32 1.38
CA LEU A 103 8.24 13.74 1.05
C LEU A 103 9.44 14.18 0.19
N PRO A 104 10.72 13.88 0.53
CA PRO A 104 11.85 14.17 -0.33
C PRO A 104 11.75 13.50 -1.71
N GLY A 105 11.17 12.32 -1.79
CA GLY A 105 10.97 11.58 -3.05
C GLY A 105 10.11 12.33 -4.06
N GLY A 106 9.08 13.06 -3.60
CA GLY A 106 8.30 13.95 -4.46
C GLY A 106 9.15 15.07 -5.05
N MET A 107 9.95 15.73 -4.22
CA MET A 107 10.87 16.79 -4.65
C MET A 107 11.95 16.26 -5.62
N MET A 108 12.45 15.06 -5.38
CA MET A 108 13.39 14.39 -6.29
C MET A 108 12.73 14.06 -7.63
N ALA A 109 11.51 13.56 -7.64
CA ALA A 109 10.77 13.25 -8.85
C ALA A 109 10.48 14.49 -9.70
N GLU A 110 10.16 15.62 -9.06
CA GLU A 110 9.97 16.91 -9.76
C GLU A 110 11.28 17.45 -10.33
N LYS A 111 12.39 17.35 -9.60
CA LYS A 111 13.69 17.92 -9.99
C LYS A 111 14.45 17.06 -10.99
N PHE A 112 14.50 15.74 -10.77
CA PHE A 112 15.31 14.80 -11.58
C PHE A 112 14.48 13.97 -12.55
N GLY A 113 13.15 14.10 -12.50
CA GLY A 113 12.18 13.34 -13.31
C GLY A 113 11.71 12.04 -12.62
N GLY A 114 10.45 11.74 -12.88
CA GLY A 114 9.80 10.54 -12.31
C GLY A 114 10.41 9.22 -12.79
N LYS A 115 10.93 9.15 -14.04
CA LYS A 115 11.57 7.95 -14.61
C LYS A 115 12.68 7.42 -13.72
N TYR A 116 13.65 8.27 -13.40
CA TYR A 116 14.82 7.86 -12.63
C TYR A 116 14.48 7.65 -11.16
N THR A 117 13.67 8.52 -10.58
CA THR A 117 13.26 8.41 -9.17
C THR A 117 12.52 7.11 -8.90
N LEU A 118 11.52 6.76 -9.74
CA LEU A 118 10.80 5.50 -9.65
C LEU A 118 11.69 4.30 -9.92
N GLY A 119 12.43 4.34 -11.04
CA GLY A 119 13.25 3.21 -11.48
C GLY A 119 14.34 2.87 -10.48
N ILE A 120 15.10 3.84 -10.01
CA ILE A 120 16.18 3.65 -9.03
C ILE A 120 15.60 3.19 -7.67
N GLY A 121 14.48 3.78 -7.23
CA GLY A 121 13.82 3.36 -5.99
C GLY A 121 13.44 1.88 -5.99
N ILE A 122 12.80 1.40 -7.07
CA ILE A 122 12.44 -0.02 -7.22
C ILE A 122 13.69 -0.90 -7.39
N LEU A 123 14.70 -0.45 -8.15
CA LEU A 123 15.95 -1.20 -8.32
C LEU A 123 16.68 -1.40 -6.99
N LEU A 124 16.81 -0.35 -6.16
CA LEU A 124 17.41 -0.45 -4.83
C LEU A 124 16.67 -1.47 -3.98
N THR A 125 15.34 -1.41 -3.95
CA THR A 125 14.51 -2.39 -3.24
C THR A 125 14.75 -3.80 -3.76
N ALA A 126 14.85 -3.99 -5.09
CA ALA A 126 15.11 -5.28 -5.71
C ALA A 126 16.49 -5.85 -5.34
N VAL A 127 17.53 -5.02 -5.38
CA VAL A 127 18.90 -5.42 -4.99
C VAL A 127 18.94 -5.84 -3.53
N PHE A 128 18.36 -5.06 -2.62
CA PHE A 128 18.31 -5.42 -1.21
C PHE A 128 17.44 -6.66 -0.95
N THR A 129 16.39 -6.88 -1.75
CA THR A 129 15.60 -8.12 -1.71
C THR A 129 16.46 -9.33 -2.09
N LEU A 130 17.25 -9.25 -3.16
CA LEU A 130 18.20 -10.30 -3.55
C LEU A 130 19.28 -10.57 -2.51
N LEU A 131 19.75 -9.54 -1.82
CA LEU A 131 20.76 -9.65 -0.78
C LEU A 131 20.21 -10.19 0.55
N THR A 132 18.89 -10.19 0.74
CA THR A 132 18.27 -10.59 2.01
C THR A 132 18.73 -11.96 2.52
N PRO A 133 18.74 -13.05 1.73
CA PRO A 133 19.17 -14.35 2.24
C PRO A 133 20.62 -14.36 2.75
N ASN A 134 21.52 -13.72 2.01
CA ASN A 134 22.94 -13.65 2.38
C ASN A 134 23.15 -12.78 3.62
N ALA A 135 22.45 -11.65 3.71
CA ALA A 135 22.57 -10.73 4.83
C ALA A 135 22.03 -11.34 6.14
N VAL A 136 20.91 -12.05 6.07
CA VAL A 136 20.34 -12.74 7.24
C VAL A 136 21.27 -13.87 7.70
N ALA A 137 21.88 -14.61 6.79
CA ALA A 137 22.86 -15.66 7.12
C ALA A 137 24.11 -15.09 7.82
N TRP A 138 24.51 -13.84 7.51
CA TRP A 138 25.69 -13.20 8.07
C TRP A 138 25.42 -12.40 9.36
N GLY A 139 24.31 -11.70 9.44
CA GLY A 139 24.02 -10.72 10.51
C GLY A 139 22.66 -10.88 11.17
N ASP A 140 22.00 -12.03 10.99
CA ASP A 140 20.74 -12.41 11.62
C ASP A 140 19.62 -11.33 11.47
N SER A 141 18.79 -11.16 12.46
CA SER A 141 17.68 -10.18 12.48
C SER A 141 18.13 -8.73 12.28
N THR A 142 19.30 -8.37 12.82
CA THR A 142 19.84 -7.00 12.71
C THR A 142 20.13 -6.63 11.24
N ALA A 143 20.73 -7.53 10.48
CA ALA A 143 20.98 -7.30 9.05
C ALA A 143 19.67 -7.18 8.27
N LEU A 144 18.66 -7.98 8.60
CA LEU A 144 17.34 -7.89 7.95
C LEU A 144 16.66 -6.56 8.27
N ILE A 145 16.71 -6.07 9.51
CA ILE A 145 16.17 -4.76 9.91
C ILE A 145 16.81 -3.63 9.07
N VAL A 146 18.15 -3.64 8.96
CA VAL A 146 18.88 -2.64 8.17
C VAL A 146 18.47 -2.71 6.68
N LEU A 147 18.41 -3.90 6.10
CA LEU A 147 17.97 -4.06 4.70
C LEU A 147 16.54 -3.59 4.49
N ARG A 148 15.63 -3.92 5.40
CA ARG A 148 14.23 -3.47 5.34
C ARG A 148 14.12 -1.94 5.39
N LEU A 149 14.91 -1.28 6.23
CA LEU A 149 14.99 0.17 6.26
C LEU A 149 15.48 0.73 4.92
N LEU A 150 16.54 0.16 4.35
CA LEU A 150 17.08 0.57 3.05
C LEU A 150 16.09 0.32 1.90
N MET A 151 15.35 -0.79 1.92
CA MET A 151 14.26 -1.06 0.99
C MET A 151 13.17 0.02 1.10
N GLY A 152 12.78 0.39 2.33
CA GLY A 152 11.83 1.45 2.59
C GLY A 152 12.27 2.80 2.04
N LEU A 153 13.55 3.16 2.19
CA LEU A 153 14.12 4.38 1.60
C LEU A 153 13.98 4.40 0.08
N GLY A 154 14.17 3.27 -0.60
CA GLY A 154 13.96 3.15 -2.05
C GLY A 154 12.48 3.29 -2.44
N GLU A 155 11.60 2.56 -1.77
CA GLU A 155 10.19 2.45 -2.15
C GLU A 155 9.35 3.68 -1.75
N GLY A 156 9.77 4.46 -0.76
CA GLY A 156 9.07 5.68 -0.35
C GLY A 156 8.95 6.73 -1.45
N THR A 157 9.82 6.68 -2.47
CA THR A 157 9.77 7.57 -3.64
C THR A 157 8.73 7.15 -4.69
N THR A 158 8.18 5.93 -4.60
CA THR A 158 7.40 5.28 -5.67
C THR A 158 6.11 6.04 -6.01
N TYR A 159 5.25 6.31 -5.04
CA TYR A 159 3.99 7.02 -5.27
C TYR A 159 4.19 8.45 -5.80
N PRO A 160 5.06 9.28 -5.19
CA PRO A 160 5.33 10.61 -5.73
C PRO A 160 5.85 10.58 -7.16
N ALA A 161 6.78 9.65 -7.47
CA ALA A 161 7.35 9.55 -8.80
C ALA A 161 6.32 9.11 -9.87
N VAL A 162 5.45 8.15 -9.54
CA VAL A 162 4.33 7.75 -10.42
C VAL A 162 3.40 8.92 -10.69
N ASN A 163 3.06 9.72 -9.67
CA ASN A 163 2.22 10.90 -9.85
C ASN A 163 2.83 11.93 -10.81
N VAL A 164 4.14 12.20 -10.67
CA VAL A 164 4.87 13.11 -11.57
C VAL A 164 4.83 12.59 -13.02
N MET A 165 5.06 11.29 -13.22
CA MET A 165 5.01 10.68 -14.55
C MET A 165 3.61 10.75 -15.15
N LEU A 166 2.57 10.41 -14.38
CA LEU A 166 1.18 10.50 -14.84
C LEU A 166 0.79 11.94 -15.19
N ALA A 167 1.24 12.93 -14.43
CA ALA A 167 0.97 14.33 -14.71
C ALA A 167 1.57 14.81 -16.05
N GLN A 168 2.73 14.26 -16.45
CA GLN A 168 3.44 14.62 -17.68
C GLN A 168 2.94 13.88 -18.92
N TRP A 169 2.35 12.68 -18.76
CA TRP A 169 1.99 11.81 -19.87
C TRP A 169 0.48 11.63 -20.06
N THR A 170 -0.34 12.07 -19.12
CA THR A 170 -1.78 11.80 -19.15
C THR A 170 -2.56 13.12 -19.17
N PRO A 171 -3.37 13.36 -20.22
CA PRO A 171 -4.28 14.49 -20.29
C PRO A 171 -5.24 14.50 -19.09
N PRO A 172 -5.72 15.68 -18.64
CA PRO A 172 -6.63 15.80 -17.50
C PRO A 172 -7.88 14.92 -17.60
N GLU A 173 -8.44 14.76 -18.81
CA GLU A 173 -9.63 13.96 -19.06
C GLU A 173 -9.41 12.45 -18.91
N GLU A 174 -8.20 11.96 -19.16
CA GLU A 174 -7.82 10.55 -19.06
C GLU A 174 -7.16 10.22 -17.71
N ARG A 175 -6.77 11.23 -16.90
CA ARG A 175 -5.96 11.07 -15.68
C ARG A 175 -6.62 10.18 -14.64
N SER A 176 -7.93 10.27 -14.46
CA SER A 176 -8.66 9.42 -13.52
C SER A 176 -8.60 7.94 -13.91
N LYS A 177 -8.84 7.62 -15.19
CA LYS A 177 -8.83 6.24 -15.70
C LYS A 177 -7.42 5.64 -15.65
N THR A 178 -6.45 6.40 -16.15
CA THR A 178 -5.05 5.94 -16.20
C THR A 178 -4.47 5.81 -14.79
N GLY A 179 -4.75 6.76 -13.90
CA GLY A 179 -4.34 6.70 -12.50
C GLY A 179 -4.93 5.49 -11.79
N SER A 180 -6.24 5.27 -11.90
CA SER A 180 -6.90 4.11 -11.30
C SER A 180 -6.32 2.79 -11.81
N PHE A 181 -6.01 2.69 -13.10
CA PHE A 181 -5.36 1.52 -13.68
C PHE A 181 -3.97 1.29 -13.06
N VAL A 182 -3.14 2.33 -13.00
CA VAL A 182 -1.79 2.24 -12.46
C VAL A 182 -1.80 1.85 -10.97
N TYR A 183 -2.67 2.49 -10.18
CA TYR A 183 -2.78 2.21 -8.75
C TYR A 183 -3.38 0.83 -8.43
N ALA A 184 -4.17 0.25 -9.32
CA ALA A 184 -4.66 -1.13 -9.18
C ALA A 184 -3.52 -2.17 -9.15
N GLY A 185 -2.32 -1.82 -9.59
CA GLY A 185 -1.12 -2.66 -9.47
C GLY A 185 -0.77 -3.01 -8.02
N ALA A 186 -0.96 -2.09 -7.07
CA ALA A 186 -0.59 -2.30 -5.68
C ALA A 186 -1.36 -3.47 -5.01
N PRO A 187 -2.70 -3.52 -4.95
CA PRO A 187 -3.42 -4.64 -4.36
C PRO A 187 -3.22 -5.94 -5.14
N LEU A 188 -3.15 -5.89 -6.48
CA LEU A 188 -2.90 -7.09 -7.28
C LEU A 188 -1.48 -7.63 -7.08
N GLY A 189 -0.49 -6.77 -6.87
CA GLY A 189 0.87 -7.15 -6.49
C GLY A 189 0.91 -7.88 -5.15
N THR A 190 0.09 -7.45 -4.18
CA THR A 190 -0.04 -8.15 -2.88
C THR A 190 -0.65 -9.53 -3.05
N VAL A 191 -1.75 -9.67 -3.83
CA VAL A 191 -2.37 -10.97 -4.17
C VAL A 191 -1.33 -11.92 -4.80
N TYR A 192 -0.60 -11.43 -5.79
CA TYR A 192 0.44 -12.18 -6.47
C TYR A 192 1.55 -12.64 -5.51
N ALA A 193 2.02 -11.72 -4.66
CA ALA A 193 3.09 -12.01 -3.70
C ALA A 193 2.69 -13.10 -2.72
N THR A 194 1.51 -13.02 -2.13
CA THR A 194 1.03 -14.00 -1.14
C THR A 194 0.83 -15.38 -1.78
N THR A 195 0.22 -15.43 -2.97
CA THR A 195 0.01 -16.69 -3.71
C THR A 195 1.34 -17.32 -4.10
N VAL A 196 2.21 -16.56 -4.78
CA VAL A 196 3.46 -17.09 -5.33
C VAL A 196 4.46 -17.42 -4.23
N SER A 197 4.52 -16.64 -3.15
CA SER A 197 5.36 -16.98 -1.99
C SER A 197 4.93 -18.31 -1.38
N GLY A 198 3.62 -18.52 -1.17
CA GLY A 198 3.12 -19.80 -0.65
C GLY A 198 3.49 -20.99 -1.53
N LEU A 199 3.37 -20.84 -2.86
CA LEU A 199 3.78 -21.87 -3.83
C LEU A 199 5.29 -22.13 -3.80
N ILE A 200 6.11 -21.07 -3.81
CA ILE A 200 7.57 -21.22 -3.77
C ILE A 200 8.01 -21.92 -2.49
N LEU A 201 7.46 -21.51 -1.33
CA LEU A 201 7.78 -22.11 -0.04
C LEU A 201 7.44 -23.60 0.01
N GLN A 202 6.37 -24.01 -0.66
CA GLN A 202 5.95 -25.42 -0.69
C GLN A 202 6.77 -26.28 -1.63
N TYR A 203 7.10 -25.78 -2.84
CA TYR A 203 7.68 -26.61 -3.91
C TYR A 203 9.19 -26.39 -4.10
N SER A 204 9.76 -25.33 -3.53
CA SER A 204 11.19 -25.04 -3.72
C SER A 204 12.05 -25.86 -2.79
N SER A 205 13.05 -26.53 -3.35
CA SER A 205 14.10 -27.23 -2.59
C SER A 205 15.05 -26.27 -1.86
N ILE A 206 15.12 -24.98 -2.25
CA ILE A 206 15.95 -23.95 -1.63
C ILE A 206 15.27 -23.39 -0.35
N GLY A 207 13.95 -23.60 -0.21
CA GLY A 207 13.16 -23.07 0.90
C GLY A 207 12.91 -21.55 0.79
N TRP A 208 12.82 -20.86 1.94
CA TRP A 208 12.47 -19.44 2.02
C TRP A 208 13.38 -18.48 1.21
N PRO A 209 14.70 -18.71 1.00
CA PRO A 209 15.53 -17.83 0.17
C PRO A 209 15.07 -17.71 -1.28
N ALA A 210 14.43 -18.75 -1.83
CA ALA A 210 13.93 -18.76 -3.20
C ALA A 210 12.90 -17.64 -3.45
N VAL A 211 12.10 -17.29 -2.44
CA VAL A 211 11.12 -16.20 -2.53
C VAL A 211 11.81 -14.86 -2.82
N PHE A 212 12.84 -14.53 -2.08
CA PHE A 212 13.58 -13.28 -2.25
C PHE A 212 14.35 -13.24 -3.58
N TYR A 213 14.96 -14.35 -3.99
CA TYR A 213 15.64 -14.44 -5.28
C TYR A 213 14.66 -14.29 -6.44
N PHE A 214 13.48 -14.89 -6.35
CA PHE A 214 12.45 -14.78 -7.38
C PHE A 214 11.95 -13.35 -7.54
N PHE A 215 11.43 -12.73 -6.46
CA PHE A 215 10.88 -11.38 -6.54
C PHE A 215 11.94 -10.33 -6.86
N GLY A 216 13.14 -10.45 -6.30
CA GLY A 216 14.23 -9.55 -6.61
C GLY A 216 14.64 -9.62 -8.09
N SER A 217 14.76 -10.82 -8.66
CA SER A 217 15.14 -11.01 -10.08
C SER A 217 14.09 -10.47 -11.05
N VAL A 218 12.80 -10.72 -10.78
CA VAL A 218 11.69 -10.17 -11.58
C VAL A 218 11.73 -8.65 -11.59
N ASN A 219 12.04 -8.02 -10.46
CA ASN A 219 12.12 -6.57 -10.36
C ASN A 219 13.33 -5.96 -11.03
N VAL A 220 14.49 -6.62 -11.00
CA VAL A 220 15.66 -6.21 -11.81
C VAL A 220 15.31 -6.27 -13.30
N LEU A 221 14.64 -7.33 -13.75
CA LEU A 221 14.19 -7.45 -15.14
C LEU A 221 13.21 -6.33 -15.51
N TRP A 222 12.23 -6.03 -14.63
CA TRP A 222 11.32 -4.91 -14.82
C TRP A 222 12.08 -3.58 -14.97
N PHE A 223 13.09 -3.34 -14.13
CA PHE A 223 13.90 -2.12 -14.22
C PHE A 223 14.62 -1.98 -15.55
N LEU A 224 15.19 -3.06 -16.07
CA LEU A 224 15.85 -3.05 -17.40
C LEU A 224 14.87 -2.68 -18.51
N VAL A 225 13.67 -3.24 -18.48
CA VAL A 225 12.59 -2.91 -19.42
C VAL A 225 12.10 -1.45 -19.22
N TRP A 226 11.97 -1.01 -17.96
CA TRP A 226 11.58 0.36 -17.61
C TRP A 226 12.52 1.42 -18.20
N VAL A 227 13.83 1.22 -18.08
CA VAL A 227 14.84 2.17 -18.57
C VAL A 227 14.73 2.35 -20.09
N VAL A 228 14.43 1.28 -20.81
CA VAL A 228 14.33 1.28 -22.27
C VAL A 228 13.01 1.87 -22.77
N LEU A 229 11.88 1.54 -22.11
CA LEU A 229 10.54 1.88 -22.60
C LEU A 229 10.00 3.22 -22.09
N CYS A 230 10.44 3.69 -20.92
CA CYS A 230 9.83 4.86 -20.29
C CYS A 230 10.76 6.07 -20.35
N TYR A 231 10.18 7.25 -20.55
CA TYR A 231 10.90 8.54 -20.63
C TYR A 231 10.17 9.59 -19.79
N ASN A 232 10.92 10.59 -19.28
CA ASN A 232 10.33 11.65 -18.47
C ASN A 232 9.32 12.47 -19.29
N ASN A 233 9.74 12.94 -20.46
CA ASN A 233 8.94 13.81 -21.31
C ASN A 233 8.51 13.09 -22.60
N PRO A 234 7.27 13.30 -23.08
CA PRO A 234 6.83 12.77 -24.37
C PRO A 234 7.73 13.18 -25.54
N ARG A 235 8.25 14.42 -25.51
CA ARG A 235 9.10 14.98 -26.58
C ARG A 235 10.47 14.28 -26.71
N GLU A 236 10.95 13.69 -25.65
CA GLU A 236 12.25 13.02 -25.61
C GLU A 236 12.14 11.52 -25.98
N HIS A 237 10.92 11.04 -26.18
CA HIS A 237 10.68 9.60 -26.39
C HIS A 237 10.99 9.21 -27.85
N PRO A 238 11.94 8.28 -28.10
CA PRO A 238 12.40 7.98 -29.46
C PRO A 238 11.39 7.24 -30.34
N PHE A 239 10.35 6.65 -29.75
CA PHE A 239 9.35 5.82 -30.45
C PHE A 239 7.94 6.41 -30.44
N ILE A 240 7.74 7.63 -29.95
CA ILE A 240 6.44 8.27 -29.91
C ILE A 240 6.02 8.75 -31.31
N SER A 241 4.76 8.65 -31.66
CA SER A 241 4.24 9.19 -32.92
C SER A 241 4.09 10.72 -32.85
N GLU A 242 4.31 11.41 -33.96
CA GLU A 242 4.12 12.86 -34.04
C GLU A 242 2.69 13.29 -33.71
N SER A 243 1.71 12.44 -34.09
CA SER A 243 0.29 12.65 -33.77
C SER A 243 0.03 12.61 -32.27
N GLU A 244 0.68 11.69 -31.53
CA GLU A 244 0.55 11.59 -30.08
C GLU A 244 1.25 12.74 -29.38
N VAL A 245 2.43 13.16 -29.84
CA VAL A 245 3.12 14.35 -29.32
C VAL A 245 2.25 15.60 -29.49
N LYS A 246 1.65 15.78 -30.68
CA LYS A 246 0.75 16.88 -30.92
C LYS A 246 -0.47 16.84 -30.01
N TYR A 247 -1.12 15.68 -29.90
CA TYR A 247 -2.27 15.45 -29.01
C TYR A 247 -1.93 15.80 -27.55
N LEU A 248 -0.80 15.32 -27.03
CA LEU A 248 -0.38 15.59 -25.67
C LEU A 248 -0.01 17.08 -25.46
N ASN A 249 0.69 17.70 -26.43
CA ASN A 249 1.01 19.12 -26.34
C ASN A 249 -0.23 20.00 -26.31
N GLU A 250 -1.23 19.74 -27.16
CA GLU A 250 -2.48 20.51 -27.20
C GLU A 250 -3.28 20.41 -25.89
N ARG A 251 -3.31 19.21 -25.26
CA ARG A 251 -4.09 18.96 -24.05
C ARG A 251 -3.35 19.28 -22.74
N LEU A 252 -2.02 19.23 -22.75
CA LEU A 252 -1.20 19.53 -21.57
C LEU A 252 -0.72 20.99 -21.55
N SER A 253 -0.70 21.72 -22.71
CA SER A 253 -0.15 23.07 -22.81
C SER A 253 -0.90 24.10 -21.96
N ASP A 254 -2.18 23.96 -21.76
CA ASP A 254 -2.98 24.87 -20.91
C ASP A 254 -2.63 24.80 -19.43
N HIS A 255 -2.01 23.68 -18.99
CA HIS A 255 -1.68 23.46 -17.59
C HIS A 255 -0.16 23.51 -17.27
N THR A 256 0.71 23.30 -18.28
CA THR A 256 2.18 23.22 -18.09
C THR A 256 2.86 24.58 -18.01
N HIS A 257 2.24 25.66 -18.48
CA HIS A 257 2.83 27.01 -18.47
C HIS A 257 2.48 27.85 -17.25
N GLN A 258 1.52 27.43 -16.45
CA GLN A 258 1.26 28.09 -15.18
C GLN A 258 2.11 27.42 -14.08
N LYS A 259 3.06 28.18 -13.53
CA LYS A 259 3.75 27.78 -12.29
C LYS A 259 2.68 27.34 -11.28
N PRO A 260 2.80 26.16 -10.68
CA PRO A 260 1.82 25.73 -9.69
C PRO A 260 1.64 26.84 -8.65
N PRO A 261 0.40 27.15 -8.27
CA PRO A 261 0.17 28.21 -7.30
C PRO A 261 0.89 27.86 -6.00
N PRO A 262 1.45 28.85 -5.30
CA PRO A 262 2.19 28.60 -4.08
C PRO A 262 1.28 27.97 -3.03
N VAL A 263 1.69 26.83 -2.48
CA VAL A 263 0.93 26.03 -1.52
C VAL A 263 0.57 26.85 -0.27
N PRO A 264 -0.71 26.96 0.11
CA PRO A 264 -1.14 27.73 1.28
C PRO A 264 -1.03 26.92 2.58
N TRP A 265 0.19 26.57 2.99
CA TRP A 265 0.49 25.68 4.12
C TRP A 265 -0.28 26.01 5.39
N ARG A 266 -0.43 27.31 5.72
CA ARG A 266 -1.15 27.70 6.93
C ARG A 266 -2.61 27.26 6.92
N HIS A 267 -3.30 27.44 5.79
CA HIS A 267 -4.71 27.07 5.65
C HIS A 267 -4.86 25.56 5.60
N ILE A 268 -3.97 24.87 4.89
CA ILE A 268 -3.92 23.40 4.82
C ILE A 268 -3.78 22.81 6.23
N LEU A 269 -2.78 23.25 7.00
CA LEU A 269 -2.49 22.71 8.33
C LEU A 269 -3.53 23.10 9.39
N THR A 270 -4.37 24.09 9.15
CA THR A 270 -5.47 24.49 10.05
C THR A 270 -6.84 23.96 9.61
N SER A 271 -6.94 23.30 8.45
CA SER A 271 -8.21 22.75 7.93
C SER A 271 -8.69 21.57 8.76
N LYS A 272 -9.87 21.69 9.36
CA LYS A 272 -10.50 20.61 10.14
C LYS A 272 -10.86 19.39 9.28
N PRO A 273 -11.46 19.54 8.07
CA PRO A 273 -11.74 18.42 7.19
C PRO A 273 -10.48 17.63 6.79
N LEU A 274 -9.35 18.31 6.57
CA LEU A 274 -8.09 17.65 6.26
C LEU A 274 -7.58 16.79 7.43
N TRP A 275 -7.59 17.32 8.65
CA TRP A 275 -7.18 16.54 9.83
C TRP A 275 -8.13 15.37 10.10
N ALA A 276 -9.43 15.55 9.89
CA ALA A 276 -10.40 14.45 9.98
C ALA A 276 -10.08 13.34 8.96
N LEU A 277 -9.72 13.73 7.75
CA LEU A 277 -9.31 12.80 6.70
C LEU A 277 -8.00 12.06 7.07
N ILE A 278 -6.99 12.77 7.58
CA ILE A 278 -5.73 12.17 8.05
C ILE A 278 -6.01 11.14 9.16
N ILE A 279 -6.83 11.51 10.14
CA ILE A 279 -7.20 10.63 11.26
C ILE A 279 -7.95 9.39 10.77
N ALA A 280 -8.87 9.54 9.81
CA ALA A 280 -9.57 8.40 9.19
C ALA A 280 -8.59 7.49 8.41
N LEU A 281 -7.62 8.05 7.68
CA LEU A 281 -6.56 7.29 7.01
C LEU A 281 -5.67 6.54 7.99
N ILE A 282 -5.35 7.13 9.15
CA ILE A 282 -4.63 6.45 10.24
C ILE A 282 -5.42 5.22 10.70
N GLY A 283 -6.72 5.36 10.98
CA GLY A 283 -7.57 4.23 11.38
C GLY A 283 -7.67 3.14 10.32
N HIS A 284 -7.85 3.53 9.05
CA HIS A 284 -7.87 2.60 7.92
C HIS A 284 -6.54 1.84 7.76
N ASN A 285 -5.42 2.57 7.74
CA ASN A 285 -4.10 1.97 7.62
C ASN A 285 -3.75 1.07 8.81
N TRP A 286 -4.20 1.42 10.02
CA TRP A 286 -4.03 0.56 11.20
C TRP A 286 -4.66 -0.81 10.99
N ALA A 287 -5.96 -0.83 10.64
CA ALA A 287 -6.67 -2.08 10.36
C ALA A 287 -6.06 -2.83 9.17
N PHE A 288 -5.75 -2.13 8.08
CA PHE A 288 -5.17 -2.71 6.87
C PHE A 288 -3.81 -3.36 7.15
N LEU A 289 -2.91 -2.66 7.85
CA LEU A 289 -1.57 -3.17 8.14
C LEU A 289 -1.59 -4.32 9.14
N THR A 290 -2.48 -4.30 10.14
CA THR A 290 -2.68 -5.46 11.02
C THR A 290 -3.06 -6.70 10.20
N ILE A 291 -3.94 -6.56 9.22
CA ILE A 291 -4.32 -7.69 8.38
C ILE A 291 -3.18 -8.10 7.44
N VAL A 292 -2.58 -7.14 6.72
CA VAL A 292 -1.56 -7.44 5.70
C VAL A 292 -0.30 -8.05 6.30
N SER A 293 0.17 -7.51 7.42
CA SER A 293 1.43 -7.95 8.03
C SER A 293 1.25 -9.17 8.91
N ASP A 294 0.16 -9.24 9.65
CA ASP A 294 0.05 -10.14 10.78
C ASP A 294 -1.01 -11.25 10.59
N LEU A 295 -1.95 -11.11 9.64
CA LEU A 295 -2.91 -12.19 9.32
C LEU A 295 -2.23 -13.51 8.91
N PRO A 296 -1.17 -13.52 8.07
CA PRO A 296 -0.47 -14.78 7.77
C PRO A 296 0.10 -15.46 9.00
N LYS A 297 0.58 -14.69 10.00
CA LYS A 297 1.04 -15.21 11.28
C LYS A 297 -0.12 -15.83 12.08
N TYR A 298 -1.24 -15.12 12.22
CA TYR A 298 -2.42 -15.64 12.90
C TYR A 298 -2.89 -16.96 12.28
N MET A 299 -2.94 -17.03 10.94
CA MET A 299 -3.32 -18.26 10.24
C MET A 299 -2.34 -19.41 10.44
N SER A 300 -1.03 -19.12 10.49
CA SER A 300 0.01 -20.13 10.70
C SER A 300 0.11 -20.56 12.17
N SER A 301 0.23 -19.60 13.09
CA SER A 301 0.54 -19.87 14.50
C SER A 301 -0.67 -20.34 15.29
N VAL A 302 -1.84 -19.72 15.09
CA VAL A 302 -3.08 -20.01 15.85
C VAL A 302 -3.92 -21.07 15.18
N LEU A 303 -4.25 -20.89 13.90
CA LEU A 303 -5.16 -21.78 13.16
C LEU A 303 -4.46 -23.01 12.58
N LYS A 304 -3.12 -23.04 12.60
CA LYS A 304 -2.29 -24.14 12.07
C LYS A 304 -2.63 -24.51 10.63
N PHE A 305 -2.84 -23.50 9.77
CA PHE A 305 -2.94 -23.72 8.33
C PHE A 305 -1.57 -24.08 7.74
N SER A 306 -1.59 -24.96 6.71
CA SER A 306 -0.41 -25.17 5.89
C SER A 306 -0.03 -23.86 5.15
N ILE A 307 1.24 -23.69 4.82
CA ILE A 307 1.79 -22.47 4.19
C ILE A 307 1.06 -22.17 2.87
N GLN A 308 0.82 -23.19 2.07
CA GLN A 308 0.12 -23.05 0.80
C GLN A 308 -1.31 -22.53 1.01
N ASN A 309 -2.06 -23.14 1.95
CA ASN A 309 -3.41 -22.70 2.27
C ASN A 309 -3.42 -21.28 2.82
N ASN A 310 -2.43 -20.91 3.65
CA ASN A 310 -2.25 -19.56 4.14
C ASN A 310 -2.04 -18.56 2.98
N GLY A 311 -1.19 -18.90 2.00
CA GLY A 311 -0.98 -18.09 0.80
C GLY A 311 -2.26 -17.89 -0.02
N TYR A 312 -3.00 -18.96 -0.30
CA TYR A 312 -4.26 -18.88 -1.06
C TYR A 312 -5.36 -18.10 -0.34
N LEU A 313 -5.54 -18.36 0.96
CA LEU A 313 -6.60 -17.71 1.74
C LEU A 313 -6.32 -16.22 1.95
N SER A 314 -5.06 -15.86 2.20
CA SER A 314 -4.65 -14.45 2.24
C SER A 314 -4.89 -13.76 0.90
N SER A 315 -4.54 -14.42 -0.21
CA SER A 315 -4.76 -13.88 -1.57
C SER A 315 -6.24 -13.68 -1.87
N LEU A 316 -7.10 -14.61 -1.47
CA LEU A 316 -8.54 -14.50 -1.64
C LEU A 316 -9.10 -13.27 -0.92
N ALA A 317 -8.65 -13.00 0.29
CA ALA A 317 -9.06 -11.84 1.06
C ALA A 317 -8.69 -10.52 0.34
N TYR A 318 -7.47 -10.40 -0.19
CA TYR A 318 -7.05 -9.22 -0.96
C TYR A 318 -7.79 -9.08 -2.29
N LEU A 319 -8.05 -10.20 -2.98
CA LEU A 319 -8.83 -10.18 -4.22
C LEU A 319 -10.25 -9.68 -3.95
N CYS A 320 -10.89 -10.13 -2.87
CA CYS A 320 -12.22 -9.66 -2.47
C CYS A 320 -12.21 -8.16 -2.10
N MET A 321 -11.15 -7.67 -1.45
CA MET A 321 -10.97 -6.23 -1.20
C MET A 321 -10.91 -5.44 -2.50
N TRP A 322 -10.13 -5.90 -3.48
CA TRP A 322 -10.02 -5.24 -4.77
C TRP A 322 -11.34 -5.23 -5.52
N LEU A 323 -12.02 -6.37 -5.63
CA LEU A 323 -13.37 -6.45 -6.23
C LEU A 323 -14.38 -5.57 -5.49
N GLY A 324 -14.36 -5.59 -4.16
CA GLY A 324 -15.18 -4.74 -3.30
C GLY A 324 -14.97 -3.25 -3.61
N SER A 325 -13.71 -2.83 -3.82
CA SER A 325 -13.41 -1.43 -4.15
C SER A 325 -14.00 -1.01 -5.51
N LEU A 326 -13.98 -1.87 -6.51
CA LEU A 326 -14.58 -1.59 -7.82
C LEU A 326 -16.09 -1.46 -7.73
N VAL A 327 -16.76 -2.44 -7.10
CA VAL A 327 -18.21 -2.47 -6.95
C VAL A 327 -18.71 -1.26 -6.17
N THR A 328 -18.07 -0.97 -5.05
CA THR A 328 -18.48 0.15 -4.19
C THR A 328 -18.17 1.52 -4.78
N SER A 329 -17.10 1.66 -5.56
CA SER A 329 -16.85 2.88 -6.33
C SER A 329 -17.92 3.13 -7.37
N TRP A 330 -18.33 2.10 -8.11
CA TRP A 330 -19.42 2.21 -9.08
C TRP A 330 -20.75 2.58 -8.43
N ILE A 331 -21.08 1.98 -7.27
CA ILE A 331 -22.28 2.34 -6.49
C ILE A 331 -22.19 3.78 -6.00
N ALA A 332 -21.03 4.23 -5.49
CA ALA A 332 -20.83 5.60 -5.03
C ALA A 332 -21.05 6.62 -6.16
N ASP A 333 -20.44 6.39 -7.32
CA ASP A 333 -20.60 7.26 -8.48
C ASP A 333 -22.06 7.30 -8.95
N TRP A 334 -22.76 6.16 -8.95
CA TRP A 334 -24.17 6.08 -9.30
C TRP A 334 -25.06 6.87 -8.32
N LEU A 335 -24.82 6.76 -7.01
CA LEU A 335 -25.57 7.50 -5.96
C LEU A 335 -25.40 9.01 -6.13
N ILE A 336 -24.18 9.47 -6.43
CA ILE A 336 -23.87 10.89 -6.66
C ILE A 336 -24.53 11.38 -7.96
N ALA A 337 -24.34 10.63 -9.05
CA ALA A 337 -24.87 11.01 -10.39
C ALA A 337 -26.40 11.09 -10.42
N LYS A 338 -27.10 10.25 -9.63
CA LYS A 338 -28.56 10.28 -9.50
C LYS A 338 -29.07 11.31 -8.49
N GLY A 339 -28.17 11.98 -7.76
CA GLY A 339 -28.54 12.95 -6.73
C GLY A 339 -29.19 12.34 -5.48
N HIS A 340 -29.05 11.00 -5.28
CA HIS A 340 -29.62 10.33 -4.10
C HIS A 340 -28.86 10.66 -2.80
N MET A 341 -27.58 10.96 -2.90
CA MET A 341 -26.74 11.37 -1.79
C MET A 341 -25.81 12.51 -2.18
N SER A 342 -25.52 13.39 -1.22
CA SER A 342 -24.48 14.40 -1.39
C SER A 342 -23.08 13.78 -1.42
N MET A 343 -22.11 14.48 -2.02
CA MET A 343 -20.72 14.05 -2.04
C MET A 343 -20.22 13.73 -0.63
N THR A 344 -20.41 14.65 0.31
CA THR A 344 -20.04 14.46 1.72
C THR A 344 -20.73 13.23 2.34
N GLY A 345 -22.01 12.99 2.01
CA GLY A 345 -22.74 11.82 2.48
C GLY A 345 -22.13 10.52 2.03
N VAL A 346 -21.82 10.39 0.72
CA VAL A 346 -21.17 9.21 0.14
C VAL A 346 -19.80 8.97 0.78
N ARG A 347 -18.98 10.03 0.97
CA ARG A 347 -17.67 9.93 1.63
C ARG A 347 -17.80 9.44 3.08
N LYS A 348 -18.75 9.95 3.85
CA LYS A 348 -18.96 9.53 5.24
C LYS A 348 -19.45 8.08 5.34
N VAL A 349 -20.41 7.68 4.53
CA VAL A 349 -20.91 6.29 4.52
C VAL A 349 -19.83 5.31 4.08
N GLY A 350 -19.14 5.61 2.96
CA GLY A 350 -18.04 4.77 2.47
C GLY A 350 -16.92 4.59 3.49
N THR A 351 -16.53 5.69 4.16
CA THR A 351 -15.51 5.65 5.23
C THR A 351 -15.97 4.83 6.43
N THR A 352 -17.24 4.99 6.85
CA THR A 352 -17.79 4.25 7.99
C THR A 352 -17.80 2.75 7.71
N ILE A 353 -18.23 2.32 6.52
CA ILE A 353 -18.21 0.92 6.12
C ILE A 353 -16.77 0.41 6.07
N ALA A 354 -15.82 1.18 5.52
CA ALA A 354 -14.41 0.81 5.40
C ALA A 354 -13.68 0.65 6.74
N LEU A 355 -14.09 1.39 7.77
CA LEU A 355 -13.46 1.35 9.09
C LEU A 355 -14.16 0.36 10.02
N ILE A 356 -15.48 0.47 10.15
CA ILE A 356 -16.24 -0.30 11.14
C ILE A 356 -16.52 -1.73 10.64
N GLY A 357 -16.80 -1.90 9.34
CA GLY A 357 -17.08 -3.21 8.75
C GLY A 357 -15.98 -4.23 9.01
N PRO A 358 -14.74 -4.00 8.52
CA PRO A 358 -13.63 -4.90 8.76
C PRO A 358 -13.36 -5.16 10.24
N ALA A 359 -13.42 -4.11 11.07
CA ALA A 359 -13.17 -4.21 12.50
C ALA A 359 -14.17 -5.12 13.21
N LEU A 360 -15.46 -5.05 12.86
CA LEU A 360 -16.49 -5.97 13.37
C LEU A 360 -16.23 -7.41 12.97
N PHE A 361 -15.90 -7.65 11.69
CA PHE A 361 -15.65 -8.99 11.18
C PHE A 361 -14.38 -9.62 11.79
N ILE A 362 -13.33 -8.83 12.00
CA ILE A 362 -12.09 -9.29 12.64
C ILE A 362 -12.34 -9.67 14.10
N VAL A 363 -13.06 -8.83 14.85
CA VAL A 363 -13.48 -9.16 16.22
C VAL A 363 -14.34 -10.42 16.23
N GLY A 364 -15.34 -10.52 15.33
CA GLY A 364 -16.17 -11.72 15.19
C GLY A 364 -15.35 -12.98 14.92
N ALA A 365 -14.35 -12.89 14.04
CA ALA A 365 -13.44 -13.98 13.73
C ALA A 365 -12.69 -14.52 14.99
N SER A 366 -12.34 -13.64 15.94
CA SER A 366 -11.67 -14.03 17.19
C SER A 366 -12.56 -14.86 18.12
N TYR A 367 -13.89 -14.79 17.97
CA TYR A 367 -14.84 -15.58 18.73
C TYR A 367 -15.28 -16.86 18.00
N ALA A 368 -14.95 -17.02 16.72
CA ALA A 368 -15.19 -18.26 15.98
C ALA A 368 -14.25 -19.42 16.44
N GLY A 369 -13.26 -19.10 17.28
CA GLY A 369 -12.33 -20.11 17.82
C GLY A 369 -11.56 -20.85 16.74
N CYS A 370 -11.63 -22.16 16.74
CA CYS A 370 -10.94 -23.04 15.79
C CYS A 370 -11.76 -23.39 14.54
N ASP A 371 -12.94 -22.80 14.35
CA ASP A 371 -13.69 -22.98 13.09
C ASP A 371 -13.02 -22.21 11.95
N ARG A 372 -12.12 -22.91 11.27
CA ARG A 372 -11.29 -22.36 10.19
C ARG A 372 -12.11 -21.75 9.07
N VAL A 373 -13.24 -22.38 8.71
CA VAL A 373 -14.09 -21.88 7.62
C VAL A 373 -14.74 -20.57 8.01
N MET A 374 -15.29 -20.50 9.22
CA MET A 374 -15.93 -19.30 9.74
C MET A 374 -14.93 -18.12 9.84
N VAL A 375 -13.73 -18.39 10.35
CA VAL A 375 -12.65 -17.37 10.45
C VAL A 375 -12.29 -16.83 9.06
N VAL A 376 -12.05 -17.71 8.07
CA VAL A 376 -11.71 -17.30 6.70
C VAL A 376 -12.84 -16.50 6.06
N VAL A 377 -14.09 -16.92 6.22
CA VAL A 377 -15.25 -16.18 5.70
C VAL A 377 -15.31 -14.78 6.33
N MET A 378 -15.15 -14.68 7.64
CA MET A 378 -15.19 -13.39 8.33
C MET A 378 -14.05 -12.46 7.87
N PHE A 379 -12.81 -12.94 7.79
CA PHE A 379 -11.70 -12.14 7.27
C PHE A 379 -11.93 -11.69 5.82
N THR A 380 -12.41 -12.59 4.96
CA THR A 380 -12.69 -12.28 3.55
C THR A 380 -13.79 -11.23 3.42
N MET A 381 -14.87 -11.34 4.19
CA MET A 381 -15.95 -10.34 4.22
C MET A 381 -15.47 -9.01 4.77
N GLY A 382 -14.67 -9.01 5.84
CA GLY A 382 -14.05 -7.81 6.39
C GLY A 382 -13.19 -7.09 5.34
N MET A 383 -12.35 -7.84 4.62
CA MET A 383 -11.50 -7.29 3.55
C MET A 383 -12.33 -6.76 2.37
N ALA A 384 -13.40 -7.43 1.97
CA ALA A 384 -14.29 -6.94 0.93
C ALA A 384 -14.90 -5.57 1.30
N LEU A 385 -15.34 -5.41 2.56
CA LEU A 385 -15.85 -4.12 3.06
C LEU A 385 -14.75 -3.06 3.17
N MET A 386 -13.50 -3.44 3.46
CA MET A 386 -12.36 -2.53 3.48
C MET A 386 -12.14 -1.86 2.12
N GLY A 387 -12.51 -2.53 1.02
CA GLY A 387 -12.49 -1.96 -0.33
C GLY A 387 -13.30 -0.65 -0.48
N THR A 388 -14.31 -0.41 0.37
CA THR A 388 -15.09 0.84 0.37
C THR A 388 -14.27 2.09 0.75
N ALA A 389 -13.03 1.89 1.22
CA ALA A 389 -12.11 3.00 1.48
C ALA A 389 -11.78 3.80 0.22
N LEU A 390 -11.78 3.18 -0.96
CA LEU A 390 -11.47 3.88 -2.20
C LEU A 390 -12.48 5.00 -2.48
N PRO A 391 -13.79 4.75 -2.60
CA PRO A 391 -14.77 5.81 -2.79
C PRO A 391 -15.03 6.65 -1.53
N GLY A 392 -14.62 6.19 -0.35
CA GLY A 392 -14.76 6.91 0.91
C GLY A 392 -13.63 7.90 1.15
N ILE A 393 -12.50 7.39 1.63
CA ILE A 393 -11.38 8.19 2.17
C ILE A 393 -10.40 8.60 1.07
N MET A 394 -10.07 7.68 0.13
CA MET A 394 -8.96 7.90 -0.79
C MET A 394 -9.26 8.99 -1.82
N VAL A 395 -10.47 8.98 -2.38
CA VAL A 395 -10.91 9.99 -3.36
C VAL A 395 -11.19 11.34 -2.68
N ASN A 396 -11.52 11.37 -1.38
CA ASN A 396 -11.85 12.59 -0.66
C ASN A 396 -10.70 13.63 -0.63
N VAL A 397 -9.45 13.18 -0.77
CA VAL A 397 -8.30 14.10 -0.93
C VAL A 397 -8.47 14.99 -2.15
N LEU A 398 -8.97 14.42 -3.26
CA LEU A 398 -9.22 15.15 -4.52
C LEU A 398 -10.42 16.10 -4.40
N ASP A 399 -11.44 15.71 -3.61
CA ASP A 399 -12.63 16.55 -3.40
C ASP A 399 -12.29 17.81 -2.62
N LEU A 400 -11.47 17.70 -1.56
CA LEU A 400 -11.10 18.82 -0.71
C LEU A 400 -10.30 19.88 -1.47
N SER A 401 -9.40 19.48 -2.36
CA SER A 401 -8.62 20.45 -3.13
C SER A 401 -8.04 19.83 -4.41
N PRO A 402 -8.74 19.97 -5.55
CA PRO A 402 -8.22 19.54 -6.84
C PRO A 402 -6.89 20.20 -7.23
N ASN A 403 -6.71 21.49 -6.89
CA ASN A 403 -5.51 22.26 -7.28
C ASN A 403 -4.26 21.86 -6.47
N TYR A 404 -4.41 21.37 -5.24
CA TYR A 404 -3.32 20.95 -4.36
C TYR A 404 -3.37 19.46 -4.03
N ALA A 405 -4.06 18.66 -4.84
CA ALA A 405 -4.32 17.26 -4.60
C ALA A 405 -3.03 16.44 -4.37
N GLY A 406 -1.97 16.71 -5.16
CA GLY A 406 -0.67 16.04 -5.01
C GLY A 406 -0.01 16.32 -3.65
N THR A 407 -0.03 17.57 -3.20
CA THR A 407 0.49 17.97 -1.89
C THR A 407 -0.31 17.36 -0.75
N LEU A 408 -1.64 17.36 -0.87
CA LEU A 408 -2.51 16.74 0.14
C LEU A 408 -2.33 15.21 0.19
N MET A 409 -2.22 14.56 -0.96
CA MET A 409 -1.91 13.12 -1.03
C MET A 409 -0.58 12.80 -0.33
N ALA A 410 0.48 13.57 -0.60
CA ALA A 410 1.78 13.37 0.03
C ALA A 410 1.69 13.57 1.56
N LEU A 411 0.97 14.59 2.01
CA LEU A 411 0.81 14.88 3.43
C LEU A 411 -0.02 13.80 4.14
N THR A 412 -1.17 13.45 3.59
CA THR A 412 -2.10 12.48 4.19
C THR A 412 -1.51 11.07 4.21
N ASN A 413 -0.91 10.62 3.10
CA ASN A 413 -0.26 9.31 3.02
C ASN A 413 1.02 9.27 3.86
N GLY A 414 1.83 10.33 3.87
CA GLY A 414 3.04 10.39 4.68
C GLY A 414 2.78 10.27 6.16
N ILE A 415 1.78 11.01 6.69
CA ILE A 415 1.40 10.93 8.11
C ILE A 415 0.77 9.57 8.43
N SER A 416 -0.15 9.08 7.59
CA SER A 416 -0.81 7.81 7.84
C SER A 416 0.13 6.60 7.72
N ALA A 417 1.22 6.69 6.96
CA ALA A 417 2.23 5.64 6.87
C ALA A 417 2.98 5.39 8.20
N LEU A 418 2.94 6.33 9.15
CA LEU A 418 3.47 6.12 10.50
C LEU A 418 2.80 4.94 11.23
N THR A 419 1.55 4.61 10.87
CA THR A 419 0.88 3.40 11.39
C THR A 419 1.64 2.13 11.04
N GLY A 420 2.36 2.10 9.91
CA GLY A 420 3.21 0.97 9.52
C GLY A 420 4.39 0.73 10.43
N ILE A 421 4.78 1.74 11.21
CA ILE A 421 5.79 1.60 12.27
C ILE A 421 5.14 1.05 13.54
N VAL A 422 4.01 1.63 13.92
CA VAL A 422 3.38 1.40 15.22
C VAL A 422 2.65 0.05 15.26
N THR A 423 1.95 -0.33 14.18
CA THR A 423 1.07 -1.50 14.15
C THR A 423 1.83 -2.82 14.34
N PRO A 424 2.85 -3.19 13.54
CA PRO A 424 3.58 -4.45 13.73
C PRO A 424 4.35 -4.49 15.06
N TYR A 425 4.81 -3.33 15.53
CA TYR A 425 5.47 -3.22 16.83
C TYR A 425 4.51 -3.58 17.98
N ILE A 426 3.30 -3.00 17.99
CA ILE A 426 2.28 -3.28 19.00
C ILE A 426 1.85 -4.74 18.95
N VAL A 427 1.64 -5.30 17.76
CA VAL A 427 1.32 -6.72 17.59
C VAL A 427 2.44 -7.57 18.21
N GLY A 428 3.71 -7.33 17.86
CA GLY A 428 4.83 -8.09 18.38
C GLY A 428 4.99 -8.02 19.89
N VAL A 429 4.63 -6.89 20.52
CA VAL A 429 4.68 -6.73 22.00
C VAL A 429 3.52 -7.44 22.70
N LEU A 430 2.31 -7.39 22.11
CA LEU A 430 1.09 -7.88 22.75
C LEU A 430 0.78 -9.34 22.43
N THR A 431 1.49 -9.97 21.48
CA THR A 431 1.31 -11.38 21.12
C THR A 431 2.58 -12.22 21.31
N PRO A 432 3.23 -12.21 22.50
CA PRO A 432 4.47 -12.96 22.72
C PRO A 432 4.29 -14.48 22.64
N HIS A 433 3.11 -14.98 22.98
CA HIS A 433 2.79 -16.41 22.98
C HIS A 433 1.87 -16.84 21.82
N GLN A 434 1.45 -15.93 20.96
CA GLN A 434 0.58 -16.20 19.80
C GLN A 434 -0.73 -16.92 20.17
N THR A 435 -1.31 -16.59 21.34
CA THR A 435 -2.54 -17.19 21.83
C THR A 435 -3.78 -16.52 21.22
N ILE A 436 -4.90 -17.26 21.16
CA ILE A 436 -6.20 -16.69 20.69
C ILE A 436 -6.59 -15.47 21.52
N THR A 437 -6.32 -15.49 22.83
CA THR A 437 -6.66 -14.39 23.75
C THR A 437 -5.83 -13.13 23.47
N GLU A 438 -4.52 -13.29 23.20
CA GLU A 438 -3.65 -12.18 22.82
C GLU A 438 -4.10 -11.55 21.50
N TRP A 439 -4.37 -12.36 20.49
CA TRP A 439 -4.89 -11.90 19.21
C TRP A 439 -6.26 -11.21 19.33
N ARG A 440 -7.13 -11.70 20.21
CA ARG A 440 -8.40 -11.05 20.51
C ARG A 440 -8.21 -9.63 21.03
N SER A 441 -7.21 -9.42 21.89
CA SER A 441 -6.86 -8.09 22.40
C SER A 441 -6.42 -7.14 21.27
N ILE A 442 -5.61 -7.61 20.31
CA ILE A 442 -5.23 -6.84 19.13
C ILE A 442 -6.47 -6.44 18.31
N PHE A 443 -7.38 -7.38 18.06
CA PHE A 443 -8.57 -7.10 17.26
C PHE A 443 -9.52 -6.10 17.94
N TRP A 444 -9.60 -6.12 19.26
CA TRP A 444 -10.33 -5.09 20.03
C TRP A 444 -9.65 -3.72 19.96
N ILE A 445 -8.32 -3.66 19.95
CA ILE A 445 -7.59 -2.40 19.72
C ILE A 445 -7.89 -1.85 18.33
N VAL A 446 -7.84 -2.69 17.29
CA VAL A 446 -8.22 -2.30 15.91
C VAL A 446 -9.63 -1.73 15.88
N PHE A 447 -10.60 -2.39 16.55
CA PHE A 447 -11.98 -1.95 16.62
C PHE A 447 -12.10 -0.59 17.30
N GLY A 448 -11.46 -0.40 18.45
CA GLY A 448 -11.45 0.86 19.21
C GLY A 448 -10.86 2.02 18.39
N VAL A 449 -9.72 1.80 17.75
CA VAL A 449 -9.07 2.79 16.87
C VAL A 449 -9.98 3.13 15.68
N SER A 450 -10.60 2.12 15.05
CA SER A 450 -11.50 2.32 13.92
C SER A 450 -12.74 3.14 14.29
N ILE A 451 -13.34 2.89 15.46
CA ILE A 451 -14.47 3.70 15.95
C ILE A 451 -14.02 5.14 16.23
N ALA A 452 -12.94 5.32 16.99
CA ALA A 452 -12.49 6.65 17.38
C ALA A 452 -12.18 7.52 16.16
N THR A 453 -11.46 6.96 15.17
CA THR A 453 -11.12 7.68 13.95
C THR A 453 -12.32 7.93 13.05
N ASN A 454 -13.28 7.00 12.98
CA ASN A 454 -14.51 7.18 12.23
C ASN A 454 -15.40 8.29 12.84
N VAL A 455 -15.53 8.35 14.16
CA VAL A 455 -16.29 9.41 14.83
C VAL A 455 -15.72 10.79 14.50
N VAL A 456 -14.40 10.96 14.51
CA VAL A 456 -13.76 12.22 14.12
C VAL A 456 -14.10 12.57 12.67
N PHE A 457 -14.06 11.60 11.75
CA PHE A 457 -14.42 11.85 10.36
C PHE A 457 -15.91 12.15 10.16
N LEU A 458 -16.78 11.50 10.88
CA LEU A 458 -18.23 11.81 10.84
C LEU A 458 -18.54 13.23 11.32
N LEU A 459 -17.82 13.71 12.32
CA LEU A 459 -18.03 15.06 12.88
C LEU A 459 -17.45 16.16 11.97
N TYR A 460 -16.22 15.98 11.48
CA TYR A 460 -15.46 17.05 10.83
C TYR A 460 -15.12 16.79 9.34
N GLY A 461 -15.36 15.59 8.83
CA GLY A 461 -15.11 15.24 7.43
C GLY A 461 -16.06 15.96 6.48
N SER A 462 -15.55 16.42 5.36
CA SER A 462 -16.28 17.07 4.27
C SER A 462 -15.87 16.51 2.93
N GLY A 463 -16.78 16.47 1.97
CA GLY A 463 -16.51 16.19 0.55
C GLY A 463 -16.62 17.44 -0.32
N GLU A 464 -16.65 18.63 0.29
CA GLU A 464 -16.73 19.90 -0.43
C GLU A 464 -15.35 20.52 -0.63
N VAL A 465 -15.21 21.29 -1.72
CA VAL A 465 -13.95 21.96 -2.03
C VAL A 465 -13.68 23.05 -1.00
N GLU A 466 -12.50 23.04 -0.44
CA GLU A 466 -12.06 24.01 0.56
C GLU A 466 -11.77 25.38 -0.06
N TYR A 467 -12.08 26.47 0.66
CA TYR A 467 -11.94 27.88 0.20
C TYR A 467 -10.51 28.22 -0.21
N TRP A 468 -9.51 27.62 0.42
CA TRP A 468 -8.10 27.84 0.10
C TRP A 468 -7.64 27.09 -1.18
N ASN A 469 -8.52 26.32 -1.81
CA ASN A 469 -8.23 25.71 -3.12
C ASN A 469 -8.14 26.76 -4.23
N ASP A 470 -8.77 27.95 -4.05
CA ASP A 470 -8.73 29.02 -5.05
C ASP A 470 -7.34 29.71 -5.07
N PRO A 471 -6.60 29.65 -6.19
CA PRO A 471 -5.31 30.34 -6.33
C PRO A 471 -5.40 31.86 -6.22
N GLU A 472 -6.52 32.47 -6.60
CA GLU A 472 -6.72 33.90 -6.51
C GLU A 472 -6.82 34.37 -5.05
N PHE A 473 -7.56 33.63 -4.22
CA PHE A 473 -7.63 33.88 -2.77
C PHE A 473 -6.22 33.86 -2.15
N VAL A 474 -5.41 32.88 -2.48
CA VAL A 474 -4.04 32.74 -1.96
C VAL A 474 -3.14 33.89 -2.40
N LYS A 475 -3.27 34.37 -3.66
CA LYS A 475 -2.53 35.53 -4.16
C LYS A 475 -2.92 36.82 -3.46
N GLU A 476 -4.22 37.05 -3.26
CA GLU A 476 -4.71 38.25 -2.56
C GLU A 476 -4.25 38.30 -1.11
N GLU A 477 -4.35 37.17 -0.38
CA GLU A 477 -3.88 37.13 0.99
C GLU A 477 -2.38 37.44 1.12
N ARG A 478 -1.56 36.91 0.20
CA ARG A 478 -0.12 37.26 0.16
C ARG A 478 0.13 38.72 -0.12
N ARG A 479 -0.65 39.35 -1.01
CA ARG A 479 -0.57 40.81 -1.27
C ARG A 479 -0.91 41.59 -0.02
N ARG A 480 -2.00 41.24 0.68
CA ARG A 480 -2.41 41.89 1.93
C ARG A 480 -1.32 41.80 3.02
N ARG A 481 -0.73 40.60 3.19
CA ARG A 481 0.36 40.42 4.17
C ARG A 481 1.61 41.21 3.81
N LYS A 482 1.96 41.27 2.51
CA LYS A 482 3.13 42.03 2.06
C LYS A 482 2.95 43.55 2.29
N ASN A 483 1.76 44.06 2.01
CA ASN A 483 1.43 45.45 2.27
C ASN A 483 1.45 45.78 3.78
N LYS A 484 0.90 44.91 4.63
CA LYS A 484 0.92 45.07 6.07
C LYS A 484 2.34 45.09 6.66
N ASN A 485 3.22 44.23 6.17
CA ASN A 485 4.64 44.21 6.58
C ASN A 485 5.40 45.48 6.12
N VAL A 486 5.01 46.09 4.98
CA VAL A 486 5.59 47.34 4.54
C VAL A 486 5.14 48.52 5.43
N GLU A 487 3.87 48.57 5.77
CA GLU A 487 3.31 49.55 6.70
C GLU A 487 3.93 49.46 8.11
N GLU A 488 4.22 48.24 8.60
CA GLU A 488 4.87 48.03 9.90
C GLU A 488 6.37 48.36 9.91
N ILE A 489 7.03 48.46 8.75
CA ILE A 489 8.44 48.86 8.63
C ILE A 489 8.57 50.39 8.49
N GLU A 490 7.52 51.04 7.97
CA GLU A 490 7.49 52.51 7.78
C GLU A 490 7.00 53.27 9.02
N THR A 491 6.48 52.55 10.04
CA THR A 491 6.14 53.11 11.36
C THR A 491 7.23 52.82 12.39
#